data_72dc9f8e80c654108fbff0181bffdac1
#
_entry.id   72dc9f8e80c654108fbff0181bffdac1
#
_cell.length_a   1.000
_cell.length_b   1.000
_cell.length_c   1.000
_cell.angle_alpha   90.00
_cell.angle_beta   90.00
_cell.angle_gamma   90.00
#
_symmetry.space_group_name_H-M   'P 1'
#
loop_
_entity.id
_entity.type
_entity.pdbx_description
1 polymer ?
#
loop_
_entity_poly.entity_id
_entity_poly.type
_entity_poly.pdbx_seq_one_letter_code
_entity_poly.pdbx_strand_id
1 'polypeptide(L)' 'MRDKMTYKLTWKNEDTNRVSSKKFTGEDGKDHSAMDEALELAQQADGNMWPWVLEKDGQEIAEGWGGDQLNRGRLFPTCG' A
#
# COMPACT_ATOMS: atom_id res chain seq x y z
N MET A 1 8.44 -19.08 17.11
CA MET A 1 7.34 -18.41 16.68
C MET A 1 7.58 -17.77 15.37
N ARG A 2 6.69 -17.99 14.50
CA ARG A 2 6.88 -17.53 13.23
C ARG A 2 6.12 -16.31 13.02
N ASP A 3 6.67 -15.29 12.64
CA ASP A 3 5.99 -14.04 12.40
C ASP A 3 5.69 -13.90 10.94
N LYS A 4 4.45 -13.60 10.66
CA LYS A 4 4.07 -13.28 9.30
C LYS A 4 4.08 -11.79 9.13
N MET A 5 4.55 -11.37 8.00
CA MET A 5 4.56 -9.96 7.67
C MET A 5 3.47 -9.70 6.67
N THR A 6 2.66 -8.71 6.92
CA THR A 6 1.58 -8.36 6.03
C THR A 6 1.87 -7.00 5.43
N TYR A 7 1.96 -6.97 4.13
CA TYR A 7 2.10 -5.73 3.39
C TYR A 7 0.75 -5.39 2.80
N LYS A 8 0.40 -4.14 2.84
CA LYS A 8 -0.85 -3.69 2.24
C LYS A 8 -0.54 -2.50 1.35
N LEU A 9 -0.91 -2.62 0.10
CA LEU A 9 -0.75 -1.52 -0.83
C LEU A 9 -2.11 -0.93 -1.12
N THR A 10 -2.23 0.36 -0.95
CA THR A 10 -3.44 1.09 -1.26
C THR A 10 -3.09 2.09 -2.34
N TRP A 11 -3.92 2.18 -3.35
CA TRP A 11 -3.67 3.13 -4.43
C TRP A 11 -4.99 3.67 -4.94
N LYS A 12 -4.91 4.83 -5.58
CA LYS A 12 -6.10 5.45 -6.14
C LYS A 12 -5.93 5.54 -7.64
N ASN A 13 -6.85 4.94 -8.37
CA ASN A 13 -6.86 5.02 -9.81
C ASN A 13 -7.48 6.35 -10.20
N GLU A 14 -6.67 7.25 -10.71
CA GLU A 14 -7.14 8.60 -11.02
C GLU A 14 -8.07 8.60 -12.23
N ASP A 15 -8.00 7.58 -13.06
CA ASP A 15 -8.89 7.49 -14.21
C ASP A 15 -10.32 7.19 -13.79
N THR A 16 -10.47 6.33 -12.81
CA THR A 16 -11.80 5.95 -12.34
C THR A 16 -12.12 6.58 -11.01
N ASN A 17 -11.16 7.25 -10.40
CA ASN A 17 -11.31 7.89 -9.11
C ASN A 17 -11.66 6.87 -8.02
N ARG A 18 -11.15 5.67 -8.16
CA ARG A 18 -11.46 4.58 -7.24
C ARG A 18 -10.23 4.21 -6.43
N VAL A 19 -10.43 4.02 -5.13
CA VAL A 19 -9.35 3.59 -4.24
C VAL A 19 -9.45 2.08 -4.07
N SER A 20 -8.32 1.41 -4.22
CA SER A 20 -8.25 -0.04 -4.08
C SER A 20 -7.10 -0.39 -3.15
N SER A 21 -7.15 -1.59 -2.60
CA SER A 21 -6.05 -2.05 -1.77
C SER A 21 -5.89 -3.54 -1.95
N LYS A 22 -4.69 -4.02 -1.68
CA LYS A 22 -4.39 -5.43 -1.79
C LYS A 22 -3.38 -5.79 -0.72
N LYS A 23 -3.57 -6.94 -0.09
CA LYS A 23 -2.68 -7.41 0.95
C LYS A 23 -1.77 -8.49 0.41
N PHE A 24 -0.55 -8.50 0.89
CA PHE A 24 0.45 -9.49 0.54
C PHE A 24 1.02 -10.01 1.85
N THR A 25 0.98 -11.31 2.04
CA THR A 25 1.43 -11.89 3.29
C THR A 25 2.60 -12.81 3.03
N GLY A 26 3.65 -12.66 3.80
CA GLY A 26 4.81 -13.51 3.70
C GLY A 26 5.23 -13.99 5.07
N GLU A 27 6.10 -14.97 5.10
CA GLU A 27 6.62 -15.46 6.35
C GLU A 27 8.01 -14.92 6.58
N ASP A 28 8.38 -14.86 7.83
CA ASP A 28 9.69 -14.40 8.20
C ASP A 28 10.75 -15.21 7.45
N GLY A 29 11.67 -14.53 6.83
CA GLY A 29 12.70 -15.18 6.04
C GLY A 29 12.31 -15.48 4.63
N LYS A 30 11.03 -15.43 4.33
CA LYS A 30 10.56 -15.68 2.97
C LYS A 30 9.60 -14.60 2.53
N ASP A 31 9.63 -13.49 3.21
CA ASP A 31 8.66 -12.44 2.95
C ASP A 31 9.03 -11.59 1.75
N HIS A 32 10.24 -11.74 1.22
CA HIS A 32 10.61 -10.85 0.14
C HIS A 32 9.77 -11.05 -1.12
N SER A 33 9.16 -12.23 -1.28
CA SER A 33 8.29 -12.36 -2.44
C SER A 33 7.02 -11.55 -2.27
N ALA A 34 6.49 -11.47 -1.05
CA ALA A 34 5.35 -10.61 -0.81
C ALA A 34 5.72 -9.15 -1.00
N MET A 35 6.89 -8.77 -0.52
CA MET A 35 7.36 -7.42 -0.69
C MET A 35 7.59 -7.11 -2.16
N ASP A 36 8.16 -8.05 -2.90
CA ASP A 36 8.39 -7.84 -4.32
C ASP A 36 7.08 -7.64 -5.08
N GLU A 37 6.07 -8.42 -4.74
CA GLU A 37 4.78 -8.27 -5.39
C GLU A 37 4.15 -6.94 -5.06
N ALA A 38 4.26 -6.53 -3.80
CA ALA A 38 3.71 -5.25 -3.40
C ALA A 38 4.43 -4.11 -4.11
N LEU A 39 5.75 -4.19 -4.19
CA LEU A 39 6.52 -3.15 -4.86
C LEU A 39 6.23 -3.11 -6.36
N GLU A 40 6.04 -4.27 -6.96
CA GLU A 40 5.72 -4.31 -8.37
C GLU A 40 4.41 -3.61 -8.65
N LEU A 41 3.41 -3.86 -7.81
CA LEU A 41 2.13 -3.19 -7.98
C LEU A 41 2.25 -1.70 -7.68
N ALA A 42 3.07 -1.35 -6.68
CA ALA A 42 3.30 0.06 -6.39
C ALA A 42 3.95 0.76 -7.56
N GLN A 43 4.88 0.08 -8.25
CA GLN A 43 5.53 0.68 -9.40
C GLN A 43 4.54 0.91 -10.53
N GLN A 44 3.56 0.03 -10.67
CA GLN A 44 2.56 0.25 -11.69
C GLN A 44 1.75 1.50 -11.39
N ALA A 45 1.35 1.67 -10.14
CA ALA A 45 0.61 2.87 -9.77
C ALA A 45 1.49 4.11 -9.94
N ASP A 46 2.74 3.99 -9.54
CA ASP A 46 3.66 5.11 -9.63
C ASP A 46 3.88 5.51 -11.09
N GLY A 47 3.98 4.53 -11.97
CA GLY A 47 4.16 4.82 -13.38
C GLY A 47 2.97 5.50 -14.01
N ASN A 48 1.80 5.33 -13.42
CA ASN A 48 0.61 6.02 -13.88
C ASN A 48 0.38 7.33 -13.14
N MET A 49 1.27 7.69 -12.24
CA MET A 49 1.17 8.89 -11.42
C MET A 49 -0.06 8.84 -10.52
N TRP A 50 -0.40 7.65 -10.09
CA TRP A 50 -1.51 7.47 -9.16
C TRP A 50 -0.99 7.48 -7.74
N PRO A 51 -1.71 8.10 -6.79
CA PRO A 51 -1.31 8.04 -5.39
C PRO A 51 -1.32 6.61 -4.89
N TRP A 52 -0.31 6.25 -4.11
CA TRP A 52 -0.23 4.93 -3.52
C TRP A 52 0.51 5.00 -2.19
N VAL A 53 0.20 4.08 -1.32
CA VAL A 53 0.88 3.98 -0.03
C VAL A 53 1.05 2.51 0.29
N LEU A 54 2.23 2.18 0.78
CA LEU A 54 2.57 0.82 1.16
C LEU A 54 2.74 0.76 2.66
N GLU A 55 2.06 -0.19 3.29
CA GLU A 55 2.14 -0.39 4.72
C GLU A 55 2.68 -1.77 5.01
N LYS A 56 3.41 -1.88 6.09
CA LYS A 56 3.88 -3.16 6.59
C LYS A 56 3.37 -3.29 8.00
N ASP A 57 2.54 -4.31 8.25
CA ASP A 57 1.97 -4.57 9.57
C ASP A 57 1.27 -3.34 10.12
N GLY A 58 0.58 -2.63 9.25
CA GLY A 58 -0.17 -1.46 9.67
C GLY A 58 0.61 -0.18 9.75
N GLN A 59 1.90 -0.23 9.44
CA GLN A 59 2.74 0.94 9.52
C GLN A 59 3.17 1.36 8.11
N GLU A 60 2.97 2.61 7.78
CA GLU A 60 3.32 3.11 6.48
C GLU A 60 4.82 3.13 6.31
N ILE A 61 5.33 2.51 5.25
CA ILE A 61 6.75 2.45 5.00
C ILE A 61 7.15 3.15 3.70
N ALA A 62 6.21 3.40 2.81
CA ALA A 62 6.51 4.09 1.57
C ALA A 62 5.24 4.67 1.00
N GLU A 63 5.38 5.69 0.18
CA GLU A 63 4.21 6.26 -0.48
C GLU A 63 4.70 7.03 -1.70
N GLY A 64 3.77 7.30 -2.60
CA GLY A 64 4.08 8.08 -3.78
C GLY A 64 2.89 8.91 -4.19
N TRP A 65 3.17 10.05 -4.80
CA TRP A 65 2.16 10.93 -5.36
C TRP A 65 1.11 11.35 -4.34
N GLY A 66 1.56 11.55 -3.08
CA GLY A 66 0.61 11.95 -2.04
C GLY A 66 -0.22 10.82 -1.50
N GLY A 67 0.23 9.58 -1.68
CA GLY A 67 -0.58 8.44 -1.28
C GLY A 67 -0.85 8.36 0.20
N ASP A 68 -0.03 8.99 1.03
CA ASP A 68 -0.28 8.97 2.46
C ASP A 68 -1.62 9.61 2.80
N GLN A 69 -2.12 10.49 1.94
CA GLN A 69 -3.40 11.10 2.19
C GLN A 69 -4.54 10.10 2.05
N LEU A 70 -4.32 9.02 1.31
CA LEU A 70 -5.34 8.01 1.18
C LEU A 70 -5.64 7.39 2.54
N ASN A 71 -4.59 7.09 3.29
CA ASN A 71 -4.81 6.53 4.60
C ASN A 71 -5.40 7.54 5.55
N ARG A 72 -4.95 8.77 5.48
CA ARG A 72 -5.50 9.79 6.36
C ARG A 72 -6.97 10.00 6.10
N GLY A 73 -7.35 10.02 4.84
CA GLY A 73 -8.75 10.19 4.53
C GLY A 73 -9.60 9.03 5.02
N ARG A 74 -9.03 7.84 5.02
CA ARG A 74 -9.79 6.69 5.50
C ARG A 74 -9.86 6.64 7.01
N LEU A 75 -8.77 7.01 7.66
CA LEU A 75 -8.71 6.92 9.10
C LEU A 75 -9.41 8.06 9.77
N PHE A 76 -9.44 9.20 9.13
CA PHE A 76 -10.02 10.38 9.75
C PHE A 76 -10.99 11.07 8.80
N PRO A 77 -12.02 10.36 8.42
CA PRO A 77 -12.93 10.91 7.41
C PRO A 77 -13.63 12.16 7.89
N THR A 78 -13.80 12.29 9.16
CA THR A 78 -14.49 13.44 9.68
C THR A 78 -13.60 14.43 10.33
N CYS A 79 -12.40 14.12 10.41
CA CYS A 79 -11.52 14.93 11.12
C CYS A 79 -11.25 16.16 10.40
N GLY A 80 -11.65 16.23 9.51
CA GLY A 80 -11.40 17.49 8.93
C GLY A 80 -10.92 18.18 10.00
#